data_f74fc9acbf6dacca2754b07d9bc0c26b
#
_entry.id   f74fc9acbf6dacca2754b07d9bc0c26b
#
_cell.length_a   1.000
_cell.length_b   1.000
_cell.length_c   1.000
_cell.angle_alpha   90.00
_cell.angle_beta   90.00
_cell.angle_gamma   90.00
#
_symmetry.space_group_name_H-M   'P 1'
#
loop_
_entity.id
_entity.type
_entity.pdbx_description
1 polymer ?
#
loop_
_entity_poly.entity_id
_entity_poly.type
_entity_poly.pdbx_seq_one_letter_code
_entity_poly.pdbx_strand_id
1 'polypeptide(L)'
;MRRTIVLLATMTFTLLVASGMALAINRIGTDGPDSLMGTNGADNLVGRGGNDDIFGLKGRDNLVGGEGKDWVIAGGPEDQSAEGDKILIGGPGNDGVLAGQGADNVVAGGGNDEIIDGDFREFSHDNISGGAGKDAFFVWHKPAYRDTIVCGSSFDRVLADPKDVVAPDCEWVKILKGPIDELLAQEQQFVNSPPIVALEAGLTPPPLGP
;
A
#
# COMPACT_ATOMS: atom_id res chain seq x y z
N MET A 1 6.47 -28.82 42.54
CA MET A 1 5.95 -27.50 42.18
C MET A 1 6.50 -26.95 40.85
N ARG A 2 7.80 -27.00 40.53
CA ARG A 2 8.34 -26.47 39.26
C ARG A 2 7.79 -27.13 37.97
N ARG A 3 7.51 -28.44 37.99
CA ARG A 3 6.97 -29.16 36.82
C ARG A 3 5.52 -28.81 36.50
N THR A 4 4.72 -28.50 37.51
CA THR A 4 3.29 -28.14 37.33
C THR A 4 3.14 -26.75 36.72
N ILE A 5 4.03 -25.82 37.07
CA ILE A 5 4.01 -24.44 36.54
C ILE A 5 4.37 -24.42 35.05
N VAL A 6 5.37 -25.25 34.66
CA VAL A 6 5.77 -25.34 33.24
C VAL A 6 4.65 -25.95 32.38
N LEU A 7 3.95 -26.95 32.90
CA LEU A 7 2.79 -27.57 32.19
C LEU A 7 1.61 -26.59 32.06
N LEU A 8 1.32 -25.78 33.08
CA LEU A 8 0.28 -24.75 32.97
C LEU A 8 0.65 -23.65 31.96
N ALA A 9 1.90 -23.20 31.94
CA ALA A 9 2.37 -22.19 31.01
C ALA A 9 2.33 -22.68 29.53
N THR A 10 2.69 -23.96 29.32
CA THR A 10 2.61 -24.57 27.98
C THR A 10 1.16 -24.85 27.57
N MET A 11 0.29 -25.23 28.45
CA MET A 11 -1.15 -25.42 28.15
C MET A 11 -1.87 -24.09 27.85
N THR A 12 -1.56 -23.03 28.57
CA THR A 12 -2.14 -21.70 28.28
C THR A 12 -1.64 -21.15 26.94
N PHE A 13 -0.39 -21.35 26.59
CA PHE A 13 0.14 -20.96 25.29
C PHE A 13 -0.46 -21.75 24.13
N THR A 14 -0.60 -23.09 24.30
CA THR A 14 -1.23 -23.94 23.28
C THR A 14 -2.73 -23.64 23.13
N LEU A 15 -3.42 -23.27 24.20
CA LEU A 15 -4.83 -22.89 24.15
C LEU A 15 -5.04 -21.54 23.49
N LEU A 16 -4.12 -20.60 23.67
CA LEU A 16 -4.15 -19.29 23.02
C LEU A 16 -4.00 -19.40 21.50
N VAL A 17 -3.08 -20.26 21.04
CA VAL A 17 -2.88 -20.53 19.61
C VAL A 17 -4.04 -21.31 19.01
N ALA A 18 -4.67 -22.22 19.78
CA ALA A 18 -5.83 -22.99 19.34
C ALA A 18 -7.14 -22.18 19.29
N SER A 19 -7.21 -21.06 19.98
CA SER A 19 -8.42 -20.20 20.01
C SER A 19 -8.52 -19.26 18.81
N GLY A 20 -7.54 -19.24 17.90
CA GLY A 20 -7.52 -18.34 16.74
C GLY A 20 -7.52 -16.86 17.15
N MET A 21 -7.12 -16.53 18.36
CA MET A 21 -6.98 -15.14 18.78
C MET A 21 -5.90 -14.46 17.95
N ALA A 22 -6.30 -13.41 17.27
CA ALA A 22 -5.38 -12.53 16.58
C ALA A 22 -4.38 -11.95 17.59
N LEU A 23 -3.10 -12.23 17.40
CA LEU A 23 -2.04 -11.82 18.31
C LEU A 23 -1.31 -10.64 17.66
N ALA A 24 -1.45 -9.46 18.23
CA ALA A 24 -0.71 -8.29 17.81
C ALA A 24 0.79 -8.45 18.08
N ILE A 25 1.62 -8.14 17.12
CA ILE A 25 3.08 -8.15 17.28
C ILE A 25 3.70 -6.78 16.99
N ASN A 26 4.91 -6.58 17.50
CA ASN A 26 5.75 -5.45 17.16
C ASN A 26 7.09 -5.99 16.67
N ARG A 27 7.43 -5.71 15.42
CA ARG A 27 8.70 -6.09 14.80
C ARG A 27 9.40 -4.88 14.23
N ILE A 28 10.68 -4.80 14.52
CA ILE A 28 11.56 -3.77 13.98
C ILE A 28 12.72 -4.48 13.30
N GLY A 29 12.94 -4.14 12.04
CA GLY A 29 14.04 -4.64 11.24
C GLY A 29 15.37 -4.00 11.58
N THR A 30 16.32 -4.15 10.68
CA THR A 30 17.70 -3.68 10.79
C THR A 30 17.95 -2.48 9.86
N ASP A 31 19.21 -2.16 9.61
CA ASP A 31 19.59 -1.18 8.58
C ASP A 31 19.96 -1.89 7.24
N GLY A 32 19.59 -3.13 7.07
CA GLY A 32 19.79 -3.94 5.86
C GLY A 32 18.49 -4.63 5.46
N PRO A 33 18.45 -5.26 4.27
CA PRO A 33 17.22 -5.84 3.75
C PRO A 33 16.59 -6.86 4.70
N ASP A 34 15.32 -6.65 5.04
CA ASP A 34 14.54 -7.48 5.94
C ASP A 34 13.27 -8.02 5.28
N SER A 35 12.74 -9.10 5.80
CA SER A 35 11.40 -9.60 5.49
C SER A 35 10.58 -9.71 6.77
N LEU A 36 9.63 -8.79 6.92
CA LEU A 36 8.80 -8.67 8.10
C LEU A 36 7.37 -9.15 7.78
N MET A 37 6.91 -10.12 8.54
CA MET A 37 5.56 -10.66 8.38
C MET A 37 4.79 -10.47 9.68
N GLY A 38 3.60 -9.92 9.58
CA GLY A 38 2.64 -9.76 10.66
C GLY A 38 1.89 -11.04 11.02
N THR A 39 0.75 -10.87 11.60
CA THR A 39 -0.18 -11.93 12.04
C THR A 39 -1.60 -11.64 11.53
N ASN A 40 -2.61 -12.22 12.16
CA ASN A 40 -4.01 -11.84 11.91
C ASN A 40 -4.52 -10.77 12.90
N GLY A 41 -3.65 -10.12 13.64
CA GLY A 41 -3.96 -9.09 14.63
C GLY A 41 -3.35 -7.76 14.26
N ALA A 42 -3.68 -6.71 14.99
CA ALA A 42 -3.17 -5.36 14.74
C ALA A 42 -1.67 -5.26 15.05
N ASP A 43 -0.83 -5.21 14.03
CA ASP A 43 0.61 -5.30 14.13
C ASP A 43 1.31 -3.94 13.95
N ASN A 44 2.56 -3.87 14.36
CA ASN A 44 3.42 -2.74 14.10
C ASN A 44 4.75 -3.24 13.53
N LEU A 45 4.98 -3.01 12.25
CA LEU A 45 6.14 -3.48 11.51
C LEU A 45 6.94 -2.28 10.98
N VAL A 46 8.23 -2.25 11.26
CA VAL A 46 9.12 -1.15 10.85
C VAL A 46 10.39 -1.73 10.25
N GLY A 47 10.65 -1.49 8.96
CA GLY A 47 11.84 -1.98 8.24
C GLY A 47 13.11 -1.29 8.70
N ARG A 48 13.15 0.00 8.74
CA ARG A 48 14.22 0.96 9.03
C ARG A 48 15.03 1.34 7.80
N GLY A 49 15.95 0.52 7.37
CA GLY A 49 16.79 0.81 6.23
C GLY A 49 17.21 -0.44 5.50
N GLY A 50 17.47 -0.32 4.23
CA GLY A 50 17.62 -1.44 3.34
C GLY A 50 16.44 -1.53 2.40
N ASN A 51 16.37 -2.59 1.62
CA ASN A 51 15.20 -2.83 0.77
C ASN A 51 14.37 -3.93 1.44
N ASP A 52 13.25 -3.53 2.00
CA ASP A 52 12.47 -4.38 2.90
C ASP A 52 11.18 -4.90 2.24
N ASP A 53 10.80 -6.12 2.60
CA ASP A 53 9.51 -6.70 2.28
C ASP A 53 8.66 -6.79 3.55
N ILE A 54 7.58 -6.01 3.62
CA ILE A 54 6.73 -5.90 4.80
C ILE A 54 5.30 -6.35 4.46
N PHE A 55 4.81 -7.34 5.19
CA PHE A 55 3.49 -7.94 5.02
C PHE A 55 2.69 -7.83 6.31
N GLY A 56 1.62 -7.02 6.33
CA GLY A 56 0.72 -6.87 7.47
C GLY A 56 -0.11 -8.13 7.73
N LEU A 57 -0.69 -8.70 6.70
CA LEU A 57 -1.66 -9.79 6.66
C LEU A 57 -3.06 -9.30 7.02
N LYS A 58 -3.65 -9.76 8.16
CA LYS A 58 -4.97 -9.35 8.60
C LYS A 58 -4.87 -8.47 9.82
N GLY A 59 -5.81 -7.53 9.93
CA GLY A 59 -5.89 -6.67 11.10
C GLY A 59 -5.70 -5.21 10.71
N ARG A 60 -5.53 -4.38 11.72
CA ARG A 60 -5.29 -2.95 11.55
C ARG A 60 -3.82 -2.66 11.85
N ASP A 61 -3.01 -2.70 10.83
CA ASP A 61 -1.56 -2.69 10.96
C ASP A 61 -0.97 -1.27 10.81
N ASN A 62 0.19 -1.06 11.41
CA ASN A 62 1.07 0.05 11.12
C ASN A 62 2.30 -0.50 10.42
N LEU A 63 2.50 -0.13 9.17
CA LEU A 63 3.59 -0.61 8.34
C LEU A 63 4.46 0.57 7.91
N VAL A 64 5.76 0.47 8.15
CA VAL A 64 6.73 1.51 7.81
C VAL A 64 7.93 0.85 7.14
N GLY A 65 8.18 1.16 5.87
CA GLY A 65 9.36 0.72 5.14
C GLY A 65 10.62 1.32 5.74
N GLY A 66 10.88 2.54 5.46
CA GLY A 66 12.02 3.27 5.98
C GLY A 66 12.91 3.79 4.85
N GLU A 67 14.24 3.75 5.00
CA GLU A 67 15.15 4.14 3.93
C GLU A 67 15.38 2.97 2.98
N GLY A 68 15.21 3.17 1.68
CA GLY A 68 15.51 2.13 0.70
C GLY A 68 14.37 1.92 -0.27
N LYS A 69 14.45 0.85 -1.04
CA LYS A 69 13.35 0.47 -1.92
C LYS A 69 12.53 -0.63 -1.24
N ASP A 70 11.37 -0.27 -0.74
CA ASP A 70 10.55 -1.14 0.08
C ASP A 70 9.30 -1.64 -0.64
N TRP A 71 8.82 -2.81 -0.23
CA TRP A 71 7.49 -3.30 -0.52
C TRP A 71 6.67 -3.32 0.76
N VAL A 72 5.66 -2.46 0.84
CA VAL A 72 4.75 -2.35 1.99
C VAL A 72 3.38 -2.86 1.57
N ILE A 73 3.03 -4.04 2.02
CA ILE A 73 1.82 -4.76 1.65
C ILE A 73 0.93 -4.92 2.87
N ALA A 74 -0.21 -4.23 2.88
CA ALA A 74 -1.16 -4.25 3.99
C ALA A 74 -1.77 -5.63 4.19
N GLY A 75 -2.61 -6.03 3.26
CA GLY A 75 -3.32 -7.31 3.31
C GLY A 75 -2.79 -8.35 2.35
N GLY A 76 -3.17 -9.58 2.55
CA GLY A 76 -2.98 -10.66 1.60
C GLY A 76 -4.27 -10.93 0.81
N PRO A 77 -4.22 -11.75 -0.26
CA PRO A 77 -5.40 -12.09 -1.08
C PRO A 77 -6.50 -12.83 -0.30
N GLU A 78 -6.17 -13.31 0.88
CA GLU A 78 -7.07 -13.98 1.84
C GLU A 78 -7.64 -12.99 2.87
N ASP A 79 -7.15 -11.75 2.89
CA ASP A 79 -7.70 -10.75 3.79
C ASP A 79 -9.04 -10.25 3.25
N GLN A 80 -10.10 -10.54 3.97
CA GLN A 80 -11.46 -10.09 3.70
C GLN A 80 -11.96 -9.23 4.87
N SER A 81 -11.05 -8.75 5.71
CA SER A 81 -11.41 -7.84 6.78
C SER A 81 -11.65 -6.45 6.19
N ALA A 82 -12.82 -5.88 6.43
CA ALA A 82 -13.11 -4.49 6.09
C ALA A 82 -12.46 -3.50 7.09
N GLU A 83 -11.49 -3.96 7.86
CA GLU A 83 -10.77 -3.16 8.84
C GLU A 83 -9.46 -2.68 8.21
N GLY A 84 -9.50 -1.58 7.48
CA GLY A 84 -8.31 -0.99 6.87
C GLY A 84 -7.17 -0.73 7.84
N ASP A 85 -6.00 -0.66 7.29
CA ASP A 85 -4.78 -0.43 8.05
C ASP A 85 -4.71 1.00 8.57
N LYS A 86 -3.97 1.17 9.62
CA LYS A 86 -3.89 2.46 10.27
C LYS A 86 -3.02 3.43 9.49
N ILE A 87 -1.84 2.95 9.10
CA ILE A 87 -0.81 3.73 8.43
C ILE A 87 0.06 2.81 7.59
N LEU A 88 0.28 3.18 6.34
CA LEU A 88 1.19 2.56 5.41
C LEU A 88 2.18 3.62 4.94
N ILE A 89 3.44 3.49 5.28
CA ILE A 89 4.48 4.44 4.93
C ILE A 89 5.58 3.72 4.17
N GLY A 90 5.88 4.16 2.94
CA GLY A 90 7.08 3.73 2.22
C GLY A 90 8.32 4.31 2.88
N GLY A 91 8.54 5.59 2.70
CA GLY A 91 9.66 6.32 3.27
C GLY A 91 10.51 7.01 2.20
N PRO A 92 11.80 7.29 2.46
CA PRO A 92 12.72 7.69 1.41
C PRO A 92 13.16 6.50 0.56
N GLY A 93 12.80 6.50 -0.74
CA GLY A 93 13.16 5.41 -1.65
C GLY A 93 12.22 5.35 -2.84
N ASN A 94 12.34 4.32 -3.64
CA ASN A 94 11.36 4.06 -4.70
C ASN A 94 10.52 2.87 -4.28
N ASP A 95 9.41 3.14 -3.63
CA ASP A 95 8.66 2.16 -2.87
C ASP A 95 7.47 1.61 -3.64
N GLY A 96 7.06 0.40 -3.31
CA GLY A 96 5.80 -0.18 -3.70
C GLY A 96 4.87 -0.29 -2.50
N VAL A 97 3.71 0.35 -2.56
CA VAL A 97 2.72 0.29 -1.48
C VAL A 97 1.43 -0.32 -2.00
N LEU A 98 1.00 -1.41 -1.39
CA LEU A 98 -0.27 -2.07 -1.68
C LEU A 98 -1.19 -1.93 -0.46
N ALA A 99 -2.21 -1.08 -0.58
CA ALA A 99 -3.07 -0.71 0.54
C ALA A 99 -4.00 -1.85 0.98
N GLY A 100 -4.65 -2.52 0.03
CA GLY A 100 -5.53 -3.66 0.37
C GLY A 100 -6.94 -3.22 0.70
N GLN A 101 -7.59 -3.92 1.62
CA GLN A 101 -8.99 -3.68 2.00
C GLN A 101 -9.10 -2.82 3.25
N GLY A 102 -10.15 -1.99 3.32
CA GLY A 102 -10.47 -1.16 4.47
C GLY A 102 -10.03 0.29 4.32
N ALA A 103 -10.31 1.12 5.30
CA ALA A 103 -9.98 2.54 5.24
C ALA A 103 -8.53 2.79 5.63
N ASP A 104 -7.70 3.09 4.63
CA ASP A 104 -6.25 3.19 4.76
C ASP A 104 -5.74 4.64 4.72
N ASN A 105 -4.60 4.85 5.37
CA ASN A 105 -3.82 6.07 5.22
C ASN A 105 -2.46 5.72 4.64
N VAL A 106 -2.26 6.04 3.38
CA VAL A 106 -1.05 5.72 2.62
C VAL A 106 -0.20 6.98 2.45
N VAL A 107 1.07 6.87 2.76
CA VAL A 107 2.10 7.89 2.49
C VAL A 107 3.30 7.20 1.85
N ALA A 108 3.47 7.31 0.55
CA ALA A 108 4.58 6.67 -0.13
C ALA A 108 5.92 7.31 0.26
N GLY A 109 6.04 8.62 0.13
CA GLY A 109 7.17 9.32 0.76
C GLY A 109 8.03 10.11 -0.20
N GLY A 110 9.26 9.71 -0.37
CA GLY A 110 10.16 10.41 -1.28
C GLY A 110 10.91 9.46 -2.20
N GLY A 111 10.82 9.68 -3.48
CA GLY A 111 11.31 8.81 -4.52
C GLY A 111 10.29 8.64 -5.61
N ASN A 112 10.44 7.66 -6.47
CA ASN A 112 9.43 7.39 -7.50
C ASN A 112 8.68 6.14 -7.08
N ASP A 113 7.47 6.34 -6.58
CA ASP A 113 6.72 5.33 -5.87
C ASP A 113 5.60 4.74 -6.73
N GLU A 114 5.24 3.52 -6.45
CA GLU A 114 4.10 2.83 -7.03
C GLU A 114 3.08 2.52 -5.94
N ILE A 115 1.90 3.14 -6.02
CA ILE A 115 0.83 2.97 -5.07
C ILE A 115 -0.33 2.24 -5.74
N ILE A 116 -0.71 1.12 -5.17
CA ILE A 116 -1.81 0.29 -5.64
C ILE A 116 -2.84 0.19 -4.53
N ASP A 117 -4.02 0.69 -4.84
CA ASP A 117 -5.18 0.58 -4.00
C ASP A 117 -6.36 0.10 -4.85
N GLY A 118 -6.74 -1.15 -4.65
CA GLY A 118 -7.75 -1.75 -5.52
C GLY A 118 -8.43 -2.92 -4.88
N ASP A 119 -9.75 -2.84 -4.76
CA ASP A 119 -10.57 -3.89 -4.20
C ASP A 119 -11.90 -4.11 -4.93
N PHE A 120 -12.35 -5.36 -4.89
CA PHE A 120 -13.59 -5.80 -5.49
C PHE A 120 -14.80 -5.79 -4.56
N ARG A 121 -14.63 -5.46 -3.27
CA ARG A 121 -15.66 -5.63 -2.24
C ARG A 121 -15.73 -4.52 -1.21
N GLU A 122 -14.98 -3.47 -1.40
CA GLU A 122 -14.78 -2.48 -0.37
C GLU A 122 -15.77 -1.31 -0.39
N PHE A 123 -16.02 -0.75 0.80
CA PHE A 123 -16.93 0.36 1.07
C PHE A 123 -16.24 1.41 1.95
N SER A 124 -14.97 1.63 1.75
CA SER A 124 -14.14 2.54 2.56
C SER A 124 -13.70 3.77 1.78
N HIS A 125 -13.07 4.66 2.49
CA HIS A 125 -12.46 5.87 1.95
C HIS A 125 -11.01 5.91 2.36
N ASP A 126 -10.12 6.00 1.37
CA ASP A 126 -8.69 6.00 1.58
C ASP A 126 -8.11 7.40 1.41
N ASN A 127 -7.05 7.65 2.16
CA ASN A 127 -6.26 8.85 2.01
C ASN A 127 -4.87 8.47 1.51
N ILE A 128 -4.56 8.86 0.29
CA ILE A 128 -3.37 8.40 -0.42
C ILE A 128 -2.52 9.59 -0.78
N SER A 129 -1.25 9.57 -0.39
CA SER A 129 -0.26 10.59 -0.71
C SER A 129 1.00 9.98 -1.31
N GLY A 130 1.43 10.48 -2.48
CA GLY A 130 2.70 10.12 -3.11
C GLY A 130 3.87 10.76 -2.39
N GLY A 131 3.93 12.07 -2.42
CA GLY A 131 4.95 12.82 -1.72
C GLY A 131 5.94 13.53 -2.65
N ALA A 132 7.21 13.17 -2.62
CA ALA A 132 8.20 13.82 -3.46
C ALA A 132 8.77 12.83 -4.47
N GLY A 133 8.60 13.09 -5.76
CA GLY A 133 9.09 12.24 -6.81
C GLY A 133 8.07 12.04 -7.92
N LYS A 134 8.33 11.10 -8.80
CA LYS A 134 7.41 10.78 -9.89
C LYS A 134 6.64 9.53 -9.52
N ASP A 135 5.42 9.73 -9.05
CA ASP A 135 4.64 8.66 -8.47
C ASP A 135 3.57 8.14 -9.43
N ALA A 136 3.24 6.89 -9.27
CA ALA A 136 2.21 6.22 -10.03
C ALA A 136 1.15 5.64 -9.10
N PHE A 137 -0.09 6.07 -9.29
CA PHE A 137 -1.24 5.67 -8.49
C PHE A 137 -2.21 4.84 -9.33
N PHE A 138 -2.53 3.68 -8.83
CA PHE A 138 -3.55 2.79 -9.36
C PHE A 138 -4.63 2.62 -8.30
N VAL A 139 -5.65 3.48 -8.34
CA VAL A 139 -6.73 3.52 -7.36
C VAL A 139 -8.03 3.15 -8.03
N TRP A 140 -8.58 1.97 -7.70
CA TRP A 140 -9.80 1.49 -8.29
C TRP A 140 -10.56 0.50 -7.40
N HIS A 141 -11.88 0.72 -7.28
CA HIS A 141 -12.75 -0.10 -6.47
C HIS A 141 -14.00 -0.56 -7.24
N LYS A 142 -14.56 -1.68 -6.88
CA LYS A 142 -15.81 -2.14 -7.47
C LYS A 142 -16.80 -2.59 -6.40
N PRO A 143 -17.86 -1.84 -6.15
CA PRO A 143 -18.23 -0.56 -6.79
C PRO A 143 -17.26 0.57 -6.45
N ALA A 144 -17.15 1.58 -7.32
CA ALA A 144 -16.32 2.75 -7.09
C ALA A 144 -16.70 3.46 -5.78
N TYR A 145 -15.69 3.77 -4.97
CA TYR A 145 -15.79 4.53 -3.73
C TYR A 145 -15.05 5.85 -3.86
N ARG A 146 -15.10 6.67 -2.85
CA ARG A 146 -14.50 7.99 -2.90
C ARG A 146 -13.23 8.03 -2.08
N ASP A 147 -12.10 8.04 -2.76
CA ASP A 147 -10.80 8.19 -2.14
C ASP A 147 -10.25 9.59 -2.34
N THR A 148 -9.26 9.95 -1.53
CA THR A 148 -8.58 11.22 -1.64
C THR A 148 -7.13 10.98 -2.02
N ILE A 149 -6.72 11.51 -3.18
CA ILE A 149 -5.40 11.31 -3.75
C ILE A 149 -4.70 12.66 -3.83
N VAL A 150 -3.53 12.74 -3.21
CA VAL A 150 -2.62 13.89 -3.25
C VAL A 150 -1.29 13.42 -3.80
N CYS A 151 -0.86 13.95 -4.93
CA CYS A 151 0.33 13.48 -5.60
C CYS A 151 1.60 14.04 -4.96
N GLY A 152 1.65 15.34 -4.74
CA GLY A 152 2.80 15.97 -4.11
C GLY A 152 3.64 16.77 -5.09
N SER A 153 4.93 16.48 -5.18
CA SER A 153 5.84 17.25 -6.03
C SER A 153 6.46 16.42 -7.14
N SER A 154 6.60 16.98 -8.30
CA SER A 154 7.10 16.42 -9.54
C SER A 154 5.97 15.95 -10.45
N PHE A 155 6.28 15.12 -11.42
CA PHE A 155 5.30 14.69 -12.42
C PHE A 155 4.70 13.34 -12.05
N ASP A 156 3.42 13.34 -11.70
CA ASP A 156 2.72 12.17 -11.18
C ASP A 156 1.61 11.68 -12.12
N ARG A 157 1.30 10.40 -11.99
CA ARG A 157 0.29 9.73 -12.79
C ARG A 157 -0.74 9.05 -11.91
N VAL A 158 -2.01 9.28 -12.20
CA VAL A 158 -3.13 8.73 -11.45
C VAL A 158 -4.10 8.02 -12.38
N LEU A 159 -4.36 6.74 -12.11
CA LEU A 159 -5.56 6.06 -12.56
C LEU A 159 -6.52 6.02 -11.37
N ALA A 160 -7.68 6.64 -11.52
CA ALA A 160 -8.63 6.82 -10.43
C ALA A 160 -10.06 6.45 -10.83
N ASP A 161 -10.88 6.15 -9.86
CA ASP A 161 -12.30 5.92 -10.01
C ASP A 161 -13.08 7.23 -10.26
N PRO A 162 -14.30 7.15 -10.84
CA PRO A 162 -15.10 8.36 -11.08
C PRO A 162 -15.56 9.10 -9.85
N LYS A 163 -15.41 8.54 -8.65
CA LYS A 163 -15.80 9.16 -7.38
C LYS A 163 -14.66 9.78 -6.61
N ASP A 164 -13.43 9.45 -6.99
CA ASP A 164 -12.25 9.90 -6.27
C ASP A 164 -12.05 11.41 -6.36
N VAL A 165 -11.44 11.93 -5.33
CA VAL A 165 -11.00 13.32 -5.26
C VAL A 165 -9.50 13.36 -5.49
N VAL A 166 -9.12 13.68 -6.71
CA VAL A 166 -7.72 13.85 -7.08
C VAL A 166 -7.33 15.31 -6.94
N ALA A 167 -6.26 15.55 -6.21
CA ALA A 167 -5.76 16.89 -5.95
C ALA A 167 -5.19 17.56 -7.23
N PRO A 168 -5.17 18.88 -7.31
CA PRO A 168 -4.71 19.60 -8.50
C PRO A 168 -3.20 19.57 -8.73
N ASP A 169 -2.44 19.01 -7.81
CA ASP A 169 -1.01 18.76 -7.93
C ASP A 169 -0.66 17.47 -8.69
N CYS A 170 -1.66 16.74 -9.17
CA CYS A 170 -1.50 15.56 -10.02
C CYS A 170 -1.52 15.97 -11.50
N GLU A 171 -0.42 15.81 -12.23
CA GLU A 171 -0.28 16.32 -13.60
C GLU A 171 -0.95 15.46 -14.66
N TRP A 172 -1.02 14.15 -14.44
CA TRP A 172 -1.70 13.26 -15.38
C TRP A 172 -2.72 12.38 -14.66
N VAL A 173 -3.98 12.62 -14.95
CA VAL A 173 -5.10 11.90 -14.33
C VAL A 173 -5.97 11.25 -15.40
N LYS A 174 -6.21 9.96 -15.27
CA LYS A 174 -7.16 9.23 -16.08
C LYS A 174 -8.23 8.60 -15.21
N ILE A 175 -9.47 8.98 -15.43
CA ILE A 175 -10.61 8.39 -14.73
C ILE A 175 -11.04 7.10 -15.46
N LEU A 176 -11.07 6.02 -14.71
CA LEU A 176 -11.39 4.69 -15.19
C LEU A 176 -12.91 4.55 -15.39
N LYS A 177 -13.31 4.09 -16.57
CA LYS A 177 -14.72 3.88 -16.92
C LYS A 177 -14.83 2.53 -17.63
N GLY A 178 -15.36 1.53 -16.96
CA GLY A 178 -15.61 0.26 -17.61
C GLY A 178 -15.30 -0.99 -16.79
N PRO A 179 -15.46 -2.18 -17.36
CA PRO A 179 -15.15 -3.44 -16.72
C PRO A 179 -13.63 -3.66 -16.58
N ILE A 180 -13.24 -4.49 -15.63
CA ILE A 180 -11.84 -4.75 -15.25
C ILE A 180 -10.93 -5.21 -16.39
N ASP A 181 -11.44 -6.01 -17.31
CA ASP A 181 -10.65 -6.49 -18.45
C ASP A 181 -10.17 -5.34 -19.35
N GLU A 182 -10.97 -4.27 -19.39
CA GLU A 182 -10.64 -3.03 -20.07
C GLU A 182 -9.67 -2.17 -19.25
N LEU A 183 -9.72 -2.26 -17.92
CA LEU A 183 -8.84 -1.58 -16.99
C LEU A 183 -7.41 -2.15 -17.05
N LEU A 184 -7.25 -3.47 -17.04
CA LEU A 184 -5.94 -4.12 -17.15
C LEU A 184 -5.26 -3.84 -18.50
N ALA A 185 -6.03 -3.73 -19.58
CA ALA A 185 -5.50 -3.30 -20.87
C ALA A 185 -5.08 -1.82 -20.86
N GLN A 186 -5.71 -1.00 -20.04
CA GLN A 186 -5.37 0.40 -19.85
C GLN A 186 -4.15 0.62 -18.97
N GLU A 187 -3.89 -0.26 -18.00
CA GLU A 187 -2.69 -0.24 -17.15
C GLU A 187 -1.40 -0.36 -17.97
N GLN A 188 -1.34 -1.31 -18.89
CA GLN A 188 -0.20 -1.43 -19.81
C GLN A 188 0.00 -0.19 -20.68
N GLN A 189 -1.07 0.47 -21.04
CA GLN A 189 -1.04 1.70 -21.81
C GLN A 189 -0.62 2.90 -20.94
N PHE A 190 -0.99 2.88 -19.65
CA PHE A 190 -0.64 3.89 -18.66
C PHE A 190 0.88 3.96 -18.40
N VAL A 191 1.51 2.82 -18.14
CA VAL A 191 2.96 2.74 -17.90
C VAL A 191 3.78 3.22 -19.11
N ASN A 192 3.25 3.03 -20.31
CA ASN A 192 3.94 3.33 -21.56
C ASN A 192 3.49 4.62 -22.26
N SER A 193 2.51 5.34 -21.72
CA SER A 193 1.98 6.54 -22.37
C SER A 193 2.72 7.80 -21.96
N PRO A 194 3.08 8.68 -22.92
CA PRO A 194 3.56 10.01 -22.60
C PRO A 194 2.43 10.84 -21.96
N PRO A 195 2.75 11.80 -21.09
CA PRO A 195 1.77 12.72 -20.53
C PRO A 195 1.06 13.52 -21.63
N ILE A 196 -0.23 13.67 -21.51
CA ILE A 196 -1.08 14.35 -22.52
C ILE A 196 -0.57 15.78 -22.81
N VAL A 197 -0.09 16.47 -21.78
CA VAL A 197 0.48 17.81 -21.91
C VAL A 197 1.74 17.85 -22.79
N ALA A 198 2.54 16.79 -22.77
CA ALA A 198 3.73 16.69 -23.63
C ALA A 198 3.38 16.44 -25.11
N LEU A 199 2.24 15.75 -25.35
CA LEU A 199 1.72 15.54 -26.71
C LEU A 199 1.18 16.84 -27.32
N GLU A 200 0.48 17.66 -26.55
CA GLU A 200 -0.02 18.96 -27.01
C GLU A 200 1.10 19.97 -27.23
N ALA A 201 2.17 19.91 -26.46
CA ALA A 201 3.33 20.78 -26.59
C ALA A 201 4.40 20.28 -27.59
N GLY A 202 4.21 19.10 -28.21
CA GLY A 202 5.22 18.49 -29.09
C GLY A 202 6.51 18.08 -28.37
N LEU A 203 6.48 18.00 -27.05
CA LEU A 203 7.61 17.61 -26.23
C LEU A 203 7.62 16.08 -26.07
N THR A 204 8.75 15.46 -26.36
CA THR A 204 8.94 14.06 -26.01
C THR A 204 9.08 13.93 -24.48
N PRO A 205 8.36 13.03 -23.83
CA PRO A 205 8.54 12.83 -22.40
C PRO A 205 9.96 12.40 -22.08
N PRO A 206 10.51 12.79 -20.94
CA PRO A 206 11.78 12.25 -20.49
C PRO A 206 11.66 10.73 -20.33
N PRO A 207 12.70 9.96 -20.66
CA PRO A 207 12.69 8.53 -20.42
C PRO A 207 12.49 8.27 -18.94
N LEU A 208 11.66 7.29 -18.61
CA LEU A 208 11.59 6.78 -17.27
C LEU A 208 13.01 6.30 -16.91
N GLY A 209 13.65 6.96 -15.98
CA GLY A 209 14.95 6.54 -15.48
C GLY A 209 14.86 5.16 -14.83
N PRO A 210 15.97 4.43 -14.79
CA PRO A 210 16.00 3.12 -14.15
C PRO A 210 15.72 3.18 -12.66
#